data_e024e6f488b8e0141640cc89f4d83f91
#
_entry.id   e024e6f488b8e0141640cc89f4d83f91
#
_cell.length_a   1.000
_cell.length_b   1.000
_cell.length_c   1.000
_cell.angle_alpha   90.00
_cell.angle_beta   90.00
_cell.angle_gamma   90.00
#
_symmetry.space_group_name_H-M   'P 1'
#
loop_
_entity.id
_entity.type
_entity.pdbx_description
1 polymer ?
#
loop_
_entity_poly.entity_id
_entity_poly.type
_entity_poly.pdbx_seq_one_letter_code
_entity_poly.pdbx_strand_id
1 'polypeptide(L)'
;MRNDERLRTIYEVMAPYIVRSERNWRDYLAFASRFHKQSFDNILLVYAQDEDVTILASKKQWASVGRNLISRPKGIAVCVYSNARLTLDYLFDISQTVGREIHPTNWRLSDEMQKALGERLTFSHGFQAQPFPDLLYALARESVNDNYEHYLQGLRQETKNHLFEEIPAGGFEAQYIQLLTDSVSYFIGKKCHLPDDAIRTSDGMATDNHFNPVPLVAHLGMAVTSISQAVLLEMERNIRIINRERKVQYEQAEHQSELQRTGRDASPRPANL
;
A
#
# COMPACT_ATOMS: atom_id res chain seq x y z
N MET A 1 -12.16 18.56 26.51
CA MET A 1 -11.18 18.51 25.43
C MET A 1 -11.92 18.17 24.13
N ARG A 2 -11.84 18.98 23.11
CA ARG A 2 -12.50 18.71 21.82
C ARG A 2 -11.86 17.49 21.18
N ASN A 3 -12.62 16.73 20.38
CA ASN A 3 -12.09 15.51 19.74
C ASN A 3 -10.92 15.81 18.79
N ASP A 4 -10.91 16.96 18.14
CA ASP A 4 -9.83 17.48 17.31
C ASP A 4 -8.52 17.69 18.09
N GLU A 5 -8.59 18.23 19.33
CA GLU A 5 -7.42 18.38 20.22
C GLU A 5 -6.82 17.02 20.61
N ARG A 6 -7.69 16.02 20.85
CA ARG A 6 -7.22 14.65 21.19
C ARG A 6 -6.49 14.01 20.02
N LEU A 7 -7.03 14.11 18.79
CA LEU A 7 -6.37 13.58 17.60
C LEU A 7 -5.05 14.27 17.34
N ARG A 8 -4.99 15.59 17.52
CA ARG A 8 -3.73 16.34 17.41
C ARG A 8 -2.70 15.85 18.42
N THR A 9 -3.08 15.67 19.68
CA THR A 9 -2.19 15.14 20.71
C THR A 9 -1.69 13.74 20.37
N ILE A 10 -2.57 12.85 19.90
CA ILE A 10 -2.19 11.50 19.43
C ILE A 10 -1.16 11.60 18.31
N TYR A 11 -1.40 12.46 17.32
CA TYR A 11 -0.52 12.65 16.19
C TYR A 11 0.86 13.17 16.61
N GLU A 12 0.90 14.20 17.47
CA GLU A 12 2.13 14.81 17.99
C GLU A 12 3.01 13.83 18.80
N VAL A 13 2.38 12.84 19.46
CA VAL A 13 3.09 11.79 20.19
C VAL A 13 3.56 10.67 19.25
N MET A 14 2.71 10.26 18.30
CA MET A 14 2.98 9.09 17.46
C MET A 14 3.95 9.38 16.32
N ALA A 15 3.94 10.58 15.75
CA ALA A 15 4.84 10.91 14.66
C ALA A 15 6.33 10.72 15.03
N PRO A 16 6.86 11.30 16.12
CA PRO A 16 8.24 11.03 16.52
C PRO A 16 8.45 9.58 17.01
N TYR A 17 7.42 8.90 17.50
CA TYR A 17 7.54 7.52 17.96
C TYR A 17 7.86 6.56 16.81
N ILE A 18 7.16 6.67 15.67
CA ILE A 18 7.34 5.76 14.54
C ILE A 18 8.72 5.87 13.87
N VAL A 19 9.41 7.00 13.99
CA VAL A 19 10.75 7.22 13.42
C VAL A 19 11.87 7.11 14.46
N ARG A 20 11.55 6.76 15.70
CA ARG A 20 12.54 6.67 16.80
C ARG A 20 13.62 5.61 16.57
N SER A 21 13.30 4.58 15.79
CA SER A 21 14.22 3.51 15.40
C SER A 21 13.82 2.94 14.07
N GLU A 22 14.77 2.34 13.36
CA GLU A 22 14.47 1.58 12.12
C GLU A 22 13.37 0.55 12.35
N ARG A 23 13.39 -0.17 13.47
CA ARG A 23 12.35 -1.15 13.82
C ARG A 23 10.98 -0.52 13.89
N ASN A 24 10.83 0.59 14.61
CA ASN A 24 9.52 1.27 14.73
C ASN A 24 9.03 1.74 13.36
N TRP A 25 9.94 2.24 12.51
CA TRP A 25 9.59 2.68 11.17
C TRP A 25 9.14 1.50 10.29
N ARG A 26 9.85 0.37 10.33
CA ARG A 26 9.45 -0.86 9.62
C ARG A 26 8.10 -1.39 10.12
N ASP A 27 7.88 -1.44 11.42
CA ASP A 27 6.61 -1.88 12.01
C ASP A 27 5.45 -0.99 11.55
N TYR A 28 5.66 0.33 11.56
CA TYR A 28 4.68 1.29 11.02
C TYR A 28 4.45 1.09 9.51
N LEU A 29 5.49 0.97 8.69
CA LEU A 29 5.34 0.76 7.25
C LEU A 29 4.63 -0.54 6.92
N ALA A 30 4.92 -1.62 7.64
CA ALA A 30 4.22 -2.90 7.50
C ALA A 30 2.73 -2.76 7.82
N PHE A 31 2.38 -2.02 8.87
CA PHE A 31 1.00 -1.67 9.18
C PHE A 31 0.38 -0.81 8.07
N ALA A 32 1.04 0.28 7.68
CA ALA A 32 0.56 1.25 6.70
C ALA A 32 0.28 0.62 5.33
N SER A 33 1.07 -0.37 4.92
CA SER A 33 0.90 -1.09 3.65
C SER A 33 -0.49 -1.72 3.50
N ARG A 34 -1.15 -2.09 4.60
CA ARG A 34 -2.54 -2.61 4.59
C ARG A 34 -3.52 -1.56 4.08
N PHE A 35 -3.27 -0.28 4.37
CA PHE A 35 -4.17 0.86 4.16
C PHE A 35 -3.68 1.84 3.07
N HIS A 36 -2.99 1.36 2.06
CA HIS A 36 -2.33 2.16 1.00
C HIS A 36 -3.25 3.17 0.26
N LYS A 37 -4.57 3.10 0.46
CA LYS A 37 -5.56 4.06 -0.11
C LYS A 37 -5.92 5.19 0.85
N GLN A 38 -5.35 5.21 2.04
CA GLN A 38 -5.53 6.27 3.03
C GLN A 38 -4.33 7.23 3.02
N SER A 39 -4.53 8.46 3.52
CA SER A 39 -3.43 9.39 3.74
C SER A 39 -2.53 8.97 4.90
N PHE A 40 -1.27 9.41 4.88
CA PHE A 40 -0.33 9.19 5.97
C PHE A 40 -0.92 9.55 7.33
N ASP A 41 -1.51 10.75 7.44
CA ASP A 41 -2.07 11.25 8.69
C ASP A 41 -3.15 10.32 9.25
N ASN A 42 -4.04 9.83 8.38
CA ASN A 42 -5.08 8.92 8.81
C ASN A 42 -4.54 7.53 9.17
N ILE A 43 -3.55 7.03 8.44
CA ILE A 43 -2.90 5.76 8.78
C ILE A 43 -2.22 5.86 10.15
N LEU A 44 -1.54 6.97 10.43
CA LEU A 44 -0.89 7.22 11.72
C LEU A 44 -1.90 7.28 12.87
N LEU A 45 -3.04 7.97 12.67
CA LEU A 45 -4.12 8.00 13.65
C LEU A 45 -4.75 6.62 13.88
N VAL A 46 -4.90 5.82 12.83
CA VAL A 46 -5.40 4.44 12.96
C VAL A 46 -4.41 3.60 13.75
N TYR A 47 -3.11 3.63 13.39
CA TYR A 47 -2.04 2.90 14.06
C TYR A 47 -2.00 3.18 15.55
N ALA A 48 -2.12 4.46 15.92
CA ALA A 48 -2.13 4.89 17.31
C ALA A 48 -3.37 4.45 18.11
N GLN A 49 -4.49 4.16 17.47
CA GLN A 49 -5.73 3.80 18.13
C GLN A 49 -5.97 2.28 18.19
N ASP A 50 -5.56 1.57 17.14
CA ASP A 50 -5.74 0.11 17.04
C ASP A 50 -4.86 -0.45 15.91
N GLU A 51 -3.78 -1.13 16.25
CA GLU A 51 -2.84 -1.73 15.30
C GLU A 51 -3.29 -3.11 14.76
N ASP A 52 -4.32 -3.72 15.36
CA ASP A 52 -4.85 -5.02 14.98
C ASP A 52 -5.88 -4.95 13.84
N VAL A 53 -6.33 -3.77 13.45
CA VAL A 53 -7.32 -3.59 12.38
C VAL A 53 -6.82 -4.12 11.04
N THR A 54 -7.75 -4.66 10.25
CA THR A 54 -7.43 -5.36 9.00
C THR A 54 -8.01 -4.70 7.76
N ILE A 55 -9.30 -4.40 7.75
CA ILE A 55 -9.99 -3.75 6.63
C ILE A 55 -10.90 -2.66 7.20
N LEU A 56 -10.61 -1.42 6.88
CA LEU A 56 -11.31 -0.25 7.39
C LEU A 56 -12.18 0.40 6.32
N ALA A 57 -13.42 0.73 6.72
CA ALA A 57 -14.30 1.57 5.92
C ALA A 57 -15.27 2.35 6.83
N SER A 58 -15.81 3.44 6.30
CA SER A 58 -16.88 4.19 6.96
C SER A 58 -18.18 3.37 6.98
N LYS A 59 -19.11 3.71 7.88
CA LYS A 59 -20.44 3.09 7.93
C LYS A 59 -21.12 3.09 6.56
N LYS A 60 -21.00 4.20 5.81
CA LYS A 60 -21.60 4.34 4.48
C LYS A 60 -20.96 3.38 3.46
N GLN A 61 -19.65 3.23 3.49
CA GLN A 61 -18.93 2.31 2.61
C GLN A 61 -19.28 0.85 2.94
N TRP A 62 -19.36 0.48 4.23
CA TRP A 62 -19.81 -0.85 4.63
C TRP A 62 -21.22 -1.16 4.13
N ALA A 63 -22.16 -0.22 4.31
CA ALA A 63 -23.53 -0.38 3.80
C ALA A 63 -23.57 -0.55 2.27
N SER A 64 -22.74 0.16 1.52
CA SER A 64 -22.70 0.06 0.05
C SER A 64 -22.24 -1.30 -0.48
N VAL A 65 -21.51 -2.07 0.33
CA VAL A 65 -21.09 -3.45 -0.01
C VAL A 65 -21.96 -4.52 0.67
N GLY A 66 -23.09 -4.12 1.26
CA GLY A 66 -24.05 -5.05 1.89
C GLY A 66 -23.63 -5.53 3.28
N ARG A 67 -22.84 -4.72 4.00
CA ARG A 67 -22.46 -5.00 5.39
C ARG A 67 -22.98 -3.93 6.34
N ASN A 68 -23.38 -4.33 7.53
CA ASN A 68 -23.87 -3.45 8.58
C ASN A 68 -22.99 -3.57 9.82
N LEU A 69 -22.88 -2.47 10.58
CA LEU A 69 -22.15 -2.48 11.84
C LEU A 69 -22.90 -3.32 12.88
N ILE A 70 -22.14 -4.03 13.71
CA ILE A 70 -22.66 -4.73 14.91
C ILE A 70 -23.21 -3.71 15.92
N SER A 71 -23.86 -4.20 16.95
CA SER A 71 -24.30 -3.36 18.08
C SER A 71 -23.09 -2.80 18.83
N ARG A 72 -23.08 -1.48 19.10
CA ARG A 72 -22.02 -0.77 19.84
C ARG A 72 -20.62 -0.94 19.20
N PRO A 73 -20.44 -0.60 17.92
CA PRO A 73 -19.14 -0.70 17.29
C PRO A 73 -18.17 0.36 17.86
N LYS A 74 -16.89 0.02 17.96
CA LYS A 74 -15.84 0.96 18.34
C LYS A 74 -15.25 1.60 17.11
N GLY A 75 -15.67 2.82 16.78
CA GLY A 75 -15.13 3.56 15.64
C GLY A 75 -13.73 4.10 15.91
N ILE A 76 -12.90 4.07 14.87
CA ILE A 76 -11.56 4.66 14.87
C ILE A 76 -11.70 6.07 14.27
N ALA A 77 -11.29 7.06 15.03
CA ALA A 77 -11.41 8.46 14.62
C ALA A 77 -10.33 8.83 13.60
N VAL A 78 -10.73 9.41 12.48
CA VAL A 78 -9.86 9.91 11.41
C VAL A 78 -10.29 11.31 11.01
N CYS A 79 -9.40 12.01 10.28
CA CYS A 79 -9.67 13.33 9.74
C CYS A 79 -10.03 13.24 8.25
N VAL A 80 -11.09 13.91 7.83
CA VAL A 80 -11.46 14.01 6.43
C VAL A 80 -11.69 15.48 6.05
N TYR A 81 -11.30 15.85 4.83
CA TYR A 81 -11.61 17.15 4.28
C TYR A 81 -13.01 17.13 3.69
N SER A 82 -13.90 17.95 4.22
CA SER A 82 -15.25 18.15 3.72
C SER A 82 -15.55 19.64 3.63
N ASN A 83 -16.00 20.11 2.47
CA ASN A 83 -16.32 21.53 2.22
C ASN A 83 -15.19 22.50 2.64
N ALA A 84 -13.94 22.17 2.26
CA ALA A 84 -12.72 22.91 2.62
C ALA A 84 -12.45 23.02 4.14
N ARG A 85 -13.05 22.17 4.95
CA ARG A 85 -12.83 22.08 6.39
C ARG A 85 -12.38 20.68 6.77
N LEU A 86 -11.46 20.62 7.72
CA LEU A 86 -11.09 19.36 8.36
C LEU A 86 -12.19 18.96 9.32
N THR A 87 -12.78 17.77 9.12
CA THR A 87 -13.85 17.22 9.93
C THR A 87 -13.46 15.84 10.45
N LEU A 88 -14.04 15.47 11.58
CA LEU A 88 -13.89 14.15 12.15
C LEU A 88 -14.82 13.15 11.44
N ASP A 89 -14.30 11.98 11.08
CA ASP A 89 -15.09 10.82 10.65
C ASP A 89 -14.65 9.58 11.42
N TYR A 90 -15.42 8.50 11.31
CA TYR A 90 -15.12 7.24 11.98
C TYR A 90 -15.06 6.10 10.98
N LEU A 91 -13.96 5.34 11.03
CA LEU A 91 -13.80 4.07 10.31
C LEU A 91 -14.06 2.91 11.27
N PHE A 92 -14.50 1.80 10.72
CA PHE A 92 -14.82 0.58 11.44
C PHE A 92 -14.12 -0.59 10.75
N ASP A 93 -13.49 -1.45 11.54
CA ASP A 93 -12.88 -2.67 11.04
C ASP A 93 -13.94 -3.69 10.61
N ILE A 94 -13.60 -4.54 9.64
CA ILE A 94 -14.48 -5.60 9.13
C ILE A 94 -14.99 -6.52 10.24
N SER A 95 -14.20 -6.77 11.29
CA SER A 95 -14.58 -7.58 12.45
C SER A 95 -15.77 -7.01 13.21
N GLN A 96 -16.05 -5.71 13.05
CA GLN A 96 -17.19 -5.01 13.66
C GLN A 96 -18.40 -4.91 12.72
N THR A 97 -18.43 -5.74 11.68
CA THR A 97 -19.50 -5.74 10.68
C THR A 97 -20.06 -7.13 10.43
N VAL A 98 -21.32 -7.20 10.03
CA VAL A 98 -22.01 -8.41 9.61
C VAL A 98 -22.69 -8.20 8.26
N GLY A 99 -22.85 -9.25 7.46
CA GLY A 99 -23.52 -9.18 6.16
C GLY A 99 -22.74 -9.91 5.07
N ARG A 100 -22.82 -9.41 3.84
CA ARG A 100 -22.24 -10.05 2.66
C ARG A 100 -20.74 -10.29 2.82
N GLU A 101 -20.26 -11.44 2.37
CA GLU A 101 -18.83 -11.69 2.24
C GLU A 101 -18.21 -10.76 1.19
N ILE A 102 -17.01 -10.26 1.46
CA ILE A 102 -16.26 -9.40 0.54
C ILE A 102 -14.96 -10.07 0.16
N HIS A 103 -14.56 -9.91 -1.09
CA HIS A 103 -13.33 -10.46 -1.63
C HIS A 103 -12.45 -9.31 -2.13
N PRO A 104 -11.62 -8.72 -1.26
CA PRO A 104 -10.67 -7.68 -1.66
C PRO A 104 -9.61 -8.27 -2.59
N THR A 105 -8.89 -7.40 -3.32
CA THR A 105 -7.74 -7.82 -4.14
C THR A 105 -6.78 -8.64 -3.29
N ASN A 106 -6.50 -9.87 -3.74
CA ASN A 106 -5.53 -10.71 -3.06
C ASN A 106 -4.11 -10.24 -3.38
N TRP A 107 -3.42 -9.76 -2.36
CA TRP A 107 -2.03 -9.30 -2.44
C TRP A 107 -1.02 -10.38 -2.03
N ARG A 108 -1.48 -11.53 -1.55
CA ARG A 108 -0.62 -12.72 -1.42
C ARG A 108 -0.51 -13.37 -2.79
N LEU A 109 0.49 -12.92 -3.53
CA LEU A 109 0.70 -13.32 -4.93
C LEU A 109 1.36 -14.71 -4.98
N SER A 110 0.77 -15.65 -5.74
CA SER A 110 1.45 -16.92 -6.07
C SER A 110 2.65 -16.65 -6.99
N ASP A 111 3.57 -17.62 -7.07
CA ASP A 111 4.77 -17.50 -7.93
C ASP A 111 4.39 -17.21 -9.39
N GLU A 112 3.33 -17.84 -9.91
CA GLU A 112 2.83 -17.58 -11.26
C GLU A 112 2.28 -16.16 -11.40
N MET A 113 1.64 -15.62 -10.34
CA MET A 113 1.16 -14.23 -10.36
C MET A 113 2.32 -13.25 -10.26
N GLN A 114 3.31 -13.52 -9.41
CA GLN A 114 4.52 -12.68 -9.31
C GLN A 114 5.25 -12.65 -10.65
N LYS A 115 5.39 -13.81 -11.32
CA LYS A 115 5.99 -13.90 -12.65
C LYS A 115 5.21 -13.09 -13.70
N ALA A 116 3.91 -13.32 -13.82
CA ALA A 116 3.08 -12.62 -14.82
C ALA A 116 3.02 -11.11 -14.57
N LEU A 117 2.90 -10.68 -13.32
CA LEU A 117 2.94 -9.28 -12.94
C LEU A 117 4.33 -8.69 -13.21
N GLY A 118 5.39 -9.42 -12.86
CA GLY A 118 6.77 -9.02 -13.10
C GLY A 118 7.08 -8.81 -14.58
N GLU A 119 6.66 -9.72 -15.45
CA GLU A 119 6.81 -9.58 -16.90
C GLU A 119 6.11 -8.32 -17.45
N ARG A 120 4.89 -8.03 -17.00
CA ARG A 120 4.15 -6.84 -17.42
C ARG A 120 4.81 -5.55 -16.95
N LEU A 121 5.20 -5.48 -15.67
CA LEU A 121 5.85 -4.30 -15.11
C LEU A 121 7.24 -4.08 -15.75
N THR A 122 8.02 -5.15 -15.95
CA THR A 122 9.30 -5.09 -16.67
C THR A 122 9.12 -4.52 -18.08
N PHE A 123 8.09 -4.96 -18.80
CA PHE A 123 7.80 -4.44 -20.14
C PHE A 123 7.35 -2.98 -20.12
N SER A 124 6.44 -2.60 -19.20
CA SER A 124 5.90 -1.23 -19.15
C SER A 124 6.94 -0.18 -18.76
N HIS A 125 7.89 -0.55 -17.90
CA HIS A 125 8.95 0.35 -17.42
C HIS A 125 10.29 0.21 -18.19
N GLY A 126 10.38 -0.74 -19.12
CA GLY A 126 11.62 -0.97 -19.88
C GLY A 126 12.76 -1.53 -19.02
N PHE A 127 12.47 -2.19 -17.93
CA PHE A 127 13.47 -2.81 -17.07
C PHE A 127 14.05 -4.09 -17.70
N GLN A 128 15.22 -4.51 -17.23
CA GLN A 128 15.72 -5.85 -17.50
C GLN A 128 14.99 -6.87 -16.61
N ALA A 129 14.89 -8.12 -17.12
CA ALA A 129 14.32 -9.22 -16.35
C ALA A 129 15.12 -9.46 -15.06
N GLN A 130 14.43 -9.50 -13.94
CA GLN A 130 15.03 -9.67 -12.61
C GLN A 130 14.04 -10.34 -11.65
N PRO A 131 14.49 -10.88 -10.49
CA PRO A 131 13.61 -11.43 -9.48
C PRO A 131 12.56 -10.40 -9.01
N PHE A 132 11.38 -10.89 -8.62
CA PHE A 132 10.26 -10.01 -8.25
C PHE A 132 10.60 -9.01 -7.12
N PRO A 133 11.33 -9.38 -6.05
CA PRO A 133 11.74 -8.42 -5.02
C PRO A 133 12.68 -7.30 -5.56
N ASP A 134 13.60 -7.66 -6.46
CA ASP A 134 14.49 -6.69 -7.09
C ASP A 134 13.72 -5.73 -8.02
N LEU A 135 12.71 -6.25 -8.73
CA LEU A 135 11.81 -5.44 -9.53
C LEU A 135 11.02 -4.45 -8.69
N LEU A 136 10.51 -4.85 -7.52
CA LEU A 136 9.83 -3.92 -6.61
C LEU A 136 10.76 -2.81 -6.14
N TYR A 137 12.03 -3.12 -5.86
CA TYR A 137 13.03 -2.11 -5.52
C TYR A 137 13.32 -1.16 -6.70
N ALA A 138 13.42 -1.69 -7.92
CA ALA A 138 13.63 -0.87 -9.12
C ALA A 138 12.43 0.09 -9.36
N LEU A 139 11.20 -0.38 -9.20
CA LEU A 139 9.98 0.44 -9.26
C LEU A 139 9.96 1.52 -8.18
N ALA A 140 10.33 1.16 -6.94
CA ALA A 140 10.43 2.12 -5.84
C ALA A 140 11.43 3.22 -6.17
N ARG A 141 12.62 2.85 -6.65
CA ARG A 141 13.70 3.79 -7.02
C ARG A 141 13.29 4.71 -8.17
N GLU A 142 12.68 4.17 -9.23
CA GLU A 142 12.17 4.97 -10.35
C GLU A 142 11.12 5.96 -9.87
N SER A 143 10.09 5.47 -9.16
CA SER A 143 9.00 6.32 -8.67
C SER A 143 9.47 7.39 -7.68
N VAL A 144 10.49 7.09 -6.87
CA VAL A 144 11.10 8.09 -5.98
C VAL A 144 11.85 9.13 -6.81
N ASN A 145 12.68 8.72 -7.77
CA ASN A 145 13.43 9.65 -8.61
C ASN A 145 12.53 10.61 -9.40
N ASP A 146 11.36 10.15 -9.81
CA ASP A 146 10.40 10.98 -10.55
C ASP A 146 9.66 11.99 -9.67
N ASN A 147 9.62 11.77 -8.34
CA ASN A 147 8.77 12.55 -7.45
C ASN A 147 9.49 13.24 -6.29
N TYR A 148 10.73 12.85 -5.95
CA TYR A 148 11.41 13.30 -4.72
C TYR A 148 11.59 14.81 -4.62
N GLU A 149 11.84 15.51 -5.74
CA GLU A 149 12.07 16.96 -5.74
C GLU A 149 10.89 17.74 -5.16
N HIS A 150 9.67 17.35 -5.51
CA HIS A 150 8.46 17.96 -4.99
C HIS A 150 8.39 17.85 -3.45
N TYR A 151 8.66 16.67 -2.92
CA TYR A 151 8.63 16.42 -1.47
C TYR A 151 9.82 17.06 -0.75
N LEU A 152 10.99 17.06 -1.38
CA LEU A 152 12.19 17.71 -0.84
C LEU A 152 12.01 19.23 -0.73
N GLN A 153 11.36 19.86 -1.69
CA GLN A 153 11.04 21.29 -1.63
C GLN A 153 10.11 21.60 -0.45
N GLY A 154 9.06 20.80 -0.24
CA GLY A 154 8.18 20.91 0.92
C GLY A 154 8.94 20.77 2.23
N LEU A 155 9.80 19.75 2.33
CA LEU A 155 10.64 19.51 3.50
C LEU A 155 11.58 20.70 3.78
N ARG A 156 12.24 21.24 2.76
CA ARG A 156 13.13 22.42 2.89
C ARG A 156 12.36 23.69 3.32
N GLN A 157 11.12 23.83 2.88
CA GLN A 157 10.29 24.95 3.31
C GLN A 157 9.91 24.83 4.79
N GLU A 158 9.53 23.63 5.25
CA GLU A 158 9.23 23.38 6.66
C GLU A 158 10.45 23.58 7.55
N THR A 159 11.63 23.11 7.15
CA THR A 159 12.87 23.33 7.93
C THR A 159 13.18 24.81 8.10
N LYS A 160 12.98 25.64 7.08
CA LYS A 160 13.16 27.11 7.19
C LYS A 160 12.16 27.74 8.14
N ASN A 161 10.90 27.30 8.12
CA ASN A 161 9.83 27.84 8.95
C ASN A 161 10.02 27.53 10.45
N HIS A 162 10.71 26.42 10.78
CA HIS A 162 10.85 25.94 12.14
C HIS A 162 12.27 26.06 12.73
N LEU A 163 13.16 26.88 12.15
CA LEU A 163 14.53 27.13 12.62
C LEU A 163 15.40 25.85 12.71
N PHE A 164 15.13 24.84 11.91
CA PHE A 164 16.03 23.69 11.79
C PHE A 164 17.20 24.06 10.87
N GLU A 165 18.15 24.85 11.41
CA GLU A 165 19.21 25.48 10.62
C GLU A 165 20.31 24.53 10.12
N GLU A 166 20.32 23.26 10.51
CA GLU A 166 21.45 22.38 10.28
C GLU A 166 21.12 21.10 9.52
N ILE A 167 20.38 21.19 8.42
CA ILE A 167 20.42 20.10 7.44
C ILE A 167 21.63 20.39 6.53
N PRO A 168 22.72 19.59 6.59
CA PRO A 168 23.89 19.80 5.75
C PRO A 168 23.49 19.77 4.28
N ALA A 169 23.79 20.82 3.54
CA ALA A 169 23.35 20.97 2.13
C ALA A 169 23.91 19.87 1.20
N GLY A 170 24.95 19.16 1.57
CA GLY A 170 25.71 18.32 0.66
C GLY A 170 25.47 16.80 0.71
N GLY A 171 24.79 16.27 1.73
CA GLY A 171 24.59 14.81 1.87
C GLY A 171 23.12 14.43 2.08
N PHE A 172 22.33 15.37 2.56
CA PHE A 172 20.96 15.16 2.98
C PHE A 172 20.03 14.68 1.83
N GLU A 173 20.18 15.26 0.65
CA GLU A 173 19.35 14.87 -0.50
C GLU A 173 19.54 13.40 -0.88
N ALA A 174 20.79 12.94 -0.94
CA ALA A 174 21.08 11.54 -1.26
C ALA A 174 20.56 10.60 -0.16
N GLN A 175 20.71 10.97 1.10
CA GLN A 175 20.16 10.23 2.25
C GLN A 175 18.63 10.20 2.22
N TYR A 176 17.98 11.32 1.91
CA TYR A 176 16.53 11.41 1.78
C TYR A 176 16.00 10.54 0.66
N ILE A 177 16.61 10.60 -0.54
CA ILE A 177 16.24 9.75 -1.68
C ILE A 177 16.40 8.26 -1.31
N GLN A 178 17.50 7.91 -0.64
CA GLN A 178 17.74 6.53 -0.23
C GLN A 178 16.71 6.06 0.81
N LEU A 179 16.43 6.86 1.83
CA LEU A 179 15.42 6.57 2.84
C LEU A 179 14.03 6.43 2.23
N LEU A 180 13.66 7.30 1.29
CA LEU A 180 12.40 7.18 0.54
C LEU A 180 12.36 5.88 -0.25
N THR A 181 13.43 5.56 -1.00
CA THR A 181 13.49 4.37 -1.85
C THR A 181 13.32 3.10 -1.01
N ASP A 182 14.06 2.99 0.10
CA ASP A 182 13.98 1.84 0.99
C ASP A 182 12.61 1.73 1.67
N SER A 183 12.05 2.87 2.11
CA SER A 183 10.72 2.91 2.73
C SER A 183 9.61 2.53 1.75
N VAL A 184 9.65 3.01 0.51
CA VAL A 184 8.69 2.65 -0.54
C VAL A 184 8.84 1.17 -0.91
N SER A 185 10.08 0.69 -1.11
CA SER A 185 10.36 -0.73 -1.39
C SER A 185 9.80 -1.64 -0.30
N TYR A 186 10.07 -1.29 0.96
CA TYR A 186 9.56 -2.04 2.11
C TYR A 186 8.03 -2.02 2.17
N PHE A 187 7.41 -0.85 2.00
CA PHE A 187 5.95 -0.69 2.00
C PHE A 187 5.28 -1.57 0.94
N ILE A 188 5.72 -1.52 -0.32
CA ILE A 188 5.13 -2.31 -1.40
C ILE A 188 5.43 -3.79 -1.25
N GLY A 189 6.62 -4.17 -0.78
CA GLY A 189 6.99 -5.55 -0.48
C GLY A 189 6.10 -6.15 0.63
N LYS A 190 5.86 -5.41 1.72
CA LYS A 190 4.93 -5.83 2.79
C LYS A 190 3.50 -5.94 2.30
N LYS A 191 3.07 -5.07 1.38
CA LYS A 191 1.76 -5.20 0.72
C LYS A 191 1.63 -6.49 -0.08
N CYS A 192 2.70 -6.91 -0.74
CA CYS A 192 2.76 -8.19 -1.48
C CYS A 192 2.97 -9.41 -0.56
N HIS A 193 2.97 -9.22 0.77
CA HIS A 193 3.23 -10.27 1.77
C HIS A 193 4.61 -10.92 1.65
N LEU A 194 5.61 -10.22 1.13
CA LEU A 194 6.98 -10.70 1.13
C LEU A 194 7.54 -10.74 2.57
N PRO A 195 8.34 -11.76 2.91
CA PRO A 195 9.05 -11.79 4.18
C PRO A 195 10.14 -10.71 4.20
N ASP A 196 10.54 -10.26 5.40
CA ASP A 196 11.45 -9.12 5.56
C ASP A 196 12.82 -9.32 4.91
N ASP A 197 13.33 -10.53 4.93
CA ASP A 197 14.60 -10.94 4.34
C ASP A 197 14.58 -11.01 2.80
N ALA A 198 13.39 -11.10 2.20
CA ALA A 198 13.22 -11.03 0.76
C ALA A 198 13.03 -9.59 0.23
N ILE A 199 12.66 -8.65 1.09
CA ILE A 199 12.45 -7.26 0.66
C ILE A 199 13.81 -6.56 0.55
N ARG A 200 14.13 -6.10 -0.66
CA ARG A 200 15.38 -5.38 -0.89
C ARG A 200 15.30 -3.97 -0.34
N THR A 201 16.26 -3.64 0.51
CA THR A 201 16.58 -2.30 1.00
C THR A 201 18.09 -2.12 0.98
N SER A 202 18.60 -0.92 1.03
CA SER A 202 20.02 -0.66 1.29
C SER A 202 20.35 -0.93 2.76
N ASP A 203 21.59 -0.63 3.18
CA ASP A 203 22.14 -0.98 4.51
C ASP A 203 21.51 -0.25 5.71
N GLY A 204 20.25 0.09 5.63
CA GLY A 204 19.48 0.59 6.76
C GLY A 204 18.48 1.69 6.40
N MET A 205 17.23 1.50 6.80
CA MET A 205 16.23 2.57 6.86
C MET A 205 16.41 3.36 8.17
N ALA A 206 17.65 3.72 8.51
CA ALA A 206 17.92 4.51 9.69
C ALA A 206 17.29 5.89 9.49
N THR A 207 16.21 6.13 10.22
CA THR A 207 15.71 7.46 10.41
C THR A 207 16.67 8.15 11.40
N ASP A 208 17.61 8.91 10.87
CA ASP A 208 18.49 9.74 11.69
C ASP A 208 17.65 10.69 12.55
N ASN A 209 18.22 11.14 13.66
CA ASN A 209 17.58 12.12 14.56
C ASN A 209 17.08 13.40 13.85
N HIS A 210 17.52 13.64 12.61
CA HIS A 210 17.07 14.75 11.76
C HIS A 210 15.59 14.67 11.38
N PHE A 211 14.97 13.49 11.37
CA PHE A 211 13.56 13.31 11.03
C PHE A 211 12.61 13.28 12.24
N ASN A 212 13.12 13.46 13.48
CA ASN A 212 12.29 13.43 14.70
C ASN A 212 11.25 14.56 14.82
N PRO A 213 11.46 15.79 14.28
CA PRO A 213 10.43 16.81 14.35
C PRO A 213 9.15 16.41 13.59
N VAL A 214 8.00 16.60 14.24
CA VAL A 214 6.68 16.20 13.70
C VAL A 214 6.43 16.64 12.26
N PRO A 215 6.72 17.90 11.85
CA PRO A 215 6.55 18.31 10.46
C PRO A 215 7.41 17.51 9.48
N LEU A 216 8.63 17.15 9.85
CA LEU A 216 9.54 16.39 8.98
C LEU A 216 9.07 14.94 8.84
N VAL A 217 8.59 14.33 9.93
CA VAL A 217 7.94 13.00 9.88
C VAL A 217 6.72 13.03 8.98
N ALA A 218 5.90 14.08 9.07
CA ALA A 218 4.71 14.23 8.23
C ALA A 218 5.09 14.30 6.74
N HIS A 219 6.10 15.09 6.37
CA HIS A 219 6.58 15.18 4.98
C HIS A 219 7.16 13.85 4.48
N LEU A 220 7.99 13.19 5.28
CA LEU A 220 8.52 11.85 4.95
C LEU A 220 7.39 10.85 4.75
N GLY A 221 6.47 10.78 5.70
CA GLY A 221 5.36 9.84 5.68
C GLY A 221 4.39 10.08 4.51
N MET A 222 4.09 11.35 4.20
CA MET A 222 3.29 11.71 3.02
C MET A 222 3.98 11.29 1.72
N ALA A 223 5.28 11.53 1.58
CA ALA A 223 6.04 11.14 0.41
C ALA A 223 6.00 9.61 0.22
N VAL A 224 6.37 8.85 1.26
CA VAL A 224 6.35 7.37 1.22
C VAL A 224 4.95 6.85 0.88
N THR A 225 3.92 7.34 1.56
CA THR A 225 2.54 6.86 1.35
C THR A 225 2.05 7.17 -0.07
N SER A 226 2.27 8.39 -0.57
CA SER A 226 1.78 8.81 -1.89
C SER A 226 2.50 8.08 -3.03
N ILE A 227 3.82 7.94 -2.95
CA ILE A 227 4.61 7.22 -3.96
C ILE A 227 4.24 5.73 -3.93
N SER A 228 4.18 5.11 -2.75
CA SER A 228 3.76 3.70 -2.62
C SER A 228 2.35 3.46 -3.14
N GLN A 229 1.42 4.39 -2.90
CA GLN A 229 0.05 4.30 -3.42
C GLN A 229 0.03 4.31 -4.94
N ALA A 230 0.81 5.17 -5.60
CA ALA A 230 0.88 5.23 -7.05
C ALA A 230 1.34 3.89 -7.66
N VAL A 231 2.44 3.33 -7.14
CA VAL A 231 2.97 2.02 -7.54
C VAL A 231 1.93 0.91 -7.31
N LEU A 232 1.33 0.86 -6.13
CA LEU A 232 0.35 -0.18 -5.79
C LEU A 232 -0.93 -0.09 -6.61
N LEU A 233 -1.38 1.11 -6.99
CA LEU A 233 -2.54 1.27 -7.88
C LEU A 233 -2.23 0.78 -9.30
N GLU A 234 -1.01 0.95 -9.77
CA GLU A 234 -0.57 0.37 -11.05
C GLU A 234 -0.52 -1.15 -10.97
N MET A 235 0.12 -1.70 -9.93
CA MET A 235 0.16 -3.14 -9.69
C MET A 235 -1.25 -3.74 -9.59
N GLU A 236 -2.17 -3.10 -8.85
CA GLU A 236 -3.57 -3.55 -8.71
C GLU A 236 -4.29 -3.60 -10.07
N ARG A 237 -4.07 -2.62 -10.94
CA ARG A 237 -4.59 -2.62 -12.31
C ARG A 237 -4.07 -3.81 -13.11
N ASN A 238 -2.76 -4.06 -13.07
CA ASN A 238 -2.15 -5.18 -13.77
C ASN A 238 -2.63 -6.54 -13.23
N ILE A 239 -2.74 -6.71 -11.91
CA ILE A 239 -3.30 -7.93 -11.29
C ILE A 239 -4.74 -8.19 -11.80
N ARG A 240 -5.57 -7.16 -11.88
CA ARG A 240 -6.94 -7.30 -12.40
C ARG A 240 -6.97 -7.71 -13.88
N ILE A 241 -6.06 -7.18 -14.69
CA ILE A 241 -5.95 -7.55 -16.10
C ILE A 241 -5.52 -9.02 -16.22
N ILE A 242 -4.46 -9.44 -15.53
CA ILE A 242 -3.97 -10.82 -15.52
C ILE A 242 -5.07 -11.80 -15.09
N ASN A 243 -5.80 -11.48 -14.02
CA ASN A 243 -6.91 -12.33 -13.56
C ASN A 243 -8.04 -12.45 -14.60
N ARG A 244 -8.35 -11.37 -15.34
CA ARG A 244 -9.34 -11.40 -16.41
C ARG A 244 -8.86 -12.26 -17.59
N GLU A 245 -7.61 -12.09 -18.00
CA GLU A 245 -7.01 -12.87 -19.10
C GLU A 245 -7.00 -14.36 -18.78
N ARG A 246 -6.61 -14.73 -17.55
CA ARG A 246 -6.63 -16.13 -17.09
C ARG A 246 -8.03 -16.73 -17.09
N LYS A 247 -9.04 -15.95 -16.65
CA LYS A 247 -10.42 -16.41 -16.65
C LYS A 247 -10.90 -16.71 -18.07
N VAL A 248 -10.64 -15.83 -19.03
CA VAL A 248 -11.00 -16.04 -20.44
C VAL A 248 -10.30 -17.28 -21.01
N GLN A 249 -9.01 -17.45 -20.73
CA GLN A 249 -8.25 -18.64 -21.18
C GLN A 249 -8.82 -19.93 -20.60
N TYR A 250 -9.21 -19.92 -19.34
CA TYR A 250 -9.82 -21.08 -18.68
C TYR A 250 -11.17 -21.44 -19.33
N GLU A 251 -12.05 -20.47 -19.52
CA GLU A 251 -13.36 -20.66 -20.19
C GLU A 251 -13.21 -21.18 -21.63
N GLN A 252 -12.22 -20.71 -22.38
CA GLN A 252 -11.92 -21.20 -23.73
C GLN A 252 -11.41 -22.63 -23.73
N ALA A 253 -10.52 -22.99 -22.77
CA ALA A 253 -9.99 -24.34 -22.62
C ALA A 253 -11.10 -25.35 -22.22
N GLU A 254 -12.02 -24.98 -21.33
CA GLU A 254 -13.17 -25.79 -20.97
C GLU A 254 -14.07 -26.03 -22.20
N HIS A 255 -14.43 -24.97 -22.93
CA HIS A 255 -15.26 -25.10 -24.13
C HIS A 255 -14.62 -25.98 -25.20
N GLN A 256 -13.30 -25.86 -25.43
CA GLN A 256 -12.60 -26.73 -26.36
C GLN A 256 -12.62 -28.21 -25.91
N SER A 257 -12.44 -28.44 -24.58
CA SER A 257 -12.50 -29.80 -24.04
C SER A 257 -13.88 -30.47 -24.16
N GLU A 258 -14.93 -29.69 -23.99
CA GLU A 258 -16.31 -30.15 -24.19
C GLU A 258 -16.61 -30.48 -25.66
N LEU A 259 -16.19 -29.66 -26.60
CA LEU A 259 -16.31 -29.91 -28.04
C LEU A 259 -15.58 -31.18 -28.45
N GLN A 260 -14.41 -31.46 -27.90
CA GLN A 260 -13.66 -32.69 -28.16
C GLN A 260 -14.32 -33.94 -27.57
N ARG A 261 -15.00 -33.83 -26.44
CA ARG A 261 -15.78 -34.95 -25.83
C ARG A 261 -17.01 -35.26 -26.66
N THR A 262 -17.78 -34.24 -27.05
CA THR A 262 -18.98 -34.44 -27.88
C THR A 262 -18.68 -34.92 -29.30
N GLY A 263 -17.54 -34.51 -29.88
CA GLY A 263 -17.07 -34.98 -31.19
C GLY A 263 -16.60 -36.45 -31.19
N ARG A 264 -16.14 -37.00 -30.06
CA ARG A 264 -15.77 -38.42 -29.94
C ARG A 264 -16.97 -39.35 -29.81
N ASP A 265 -18.06 -38.88 -29.21
CA ASP A 265 -19.31 -39.67 -29.09
C ASP A 265 -20.10 -39.75 -30.40
N ALA A 266 -19.78 -38.90 -31.38
CA ALA A 266 -20.42 -38.85 -32.69
C ALA A 266 -19.74 -39.76 -33.74
N SER A 267 -18.74 -40.58 -33.39
CA SER A 267 -18.14 -41.55 -34.33
C SER A 267 -19.15 -42.67 -34.64
N PRO A 268 -19.48 -42.94 -35.93
CA PRO A 268 -20.44 -43.96 -36.28
C PRO A 268 -19.93 -45.34 -35.88
N ARG A 269 -20.78 -46.12 -35.18
CA ARG A 269 -20.51 -47.54 -34.92
C ARG A 269 -20.26 -48.24 -36.24
N PRO A 270 -19.24 -49.09 -36.38
CA PRO A 270 -19.05 -49.89 -37.59
C PRO A 270 -20.28 -50.76 -37.80
N ALA A 271 -20.89 -50.67 -39.00
CA ALA A 271 -21.96 -51.54 -39.41
C ALA A 271 -21.41 -52.97 -39.44
N ASN A 272 -21.92 -53.83 -38.57
CA ASN A 272 -21.67 -55.29 -38.67
C ASN A 272 -22.37 -55.77 -39.92
N LEU A 273 -21.57 -56.26 -40.86
CA LEU A 273 -21.99 -57.16 -41.93
C LEU A 273 -21.96 -58.60 -41.45
#